data_c903d20bc5ea3ec06c7b3ff782bf0359
#
_entry.id   c903d20bc5ea3ec06c7b3ff782bf0359
#
_cell.length_a   1.000
_cell.length_b   1.000
_cell.length_c   1.000
_cell.angle_alpha   90.00
_cell.angle_beta   90.00
_cell.angle_gamma   90.00
#
_symmetry.space_group_name_H-M   'P 1'
#
loop_
_entity.id
_entity.type
_entity.pdbx_description
1 polymer ?
#
loop_
_entity_poly.entity_id
_entity_poly.type
_entity_poly.pdbx_seq_one_letter_code
_entity_poly.pdbx_strand_id
1 'polypeptide(L)'
;METPRALRKPGDTDAVTFSWADAEAGLYGLARVASGLGADGAAASSALAVGFAGRDTLGAIASSPADDVVATTEAALQRWTVRGSGELTFELVFDALTPPVTYGGRQAIVKAGGMEGYEQVCRVTGTLNDRPVDGLGQRGHSWGNPD
;
A
#
# COMPACT_ATOMS: atom_id res chain seq x y z
N MET A 1 14.60 3.47 -4.77
CA MET A 1 13.12 3.57 -4.89
C MET A 1 12.37 2.65 -3.93
N GLU A 2 12.77 1.40 -3.86
CA GLU A 2 12.09 0.40 -3.02
C GLU A 2 12.34 0.57 -1.53
N THR A 3 13.54 0.98 -1.16
CA THR A 3 13.94 1.07 0.25
C THR A 3 13.12 2.14 0.97
N PRO A 4 12.58 1.81 2.15
CA PRO A 4 11.89 2.81 2.98
C PRO A 4 12.78 4.01 3.25
N ARG A 5 12.18 5.19 3.20
CA ARG A 5 12.90 6.43 3.46
C ARG A 5 13.12 6.65 4.95
N ALA A 6 14.30 7.12 5.29
CA ALA A 6 14.61 7.45 6.67
C ALA A 6 13.75 8.63 7.15
N LEU A 7 13.13 8.45 8.32
CA LEU A 7 12.33 9.47 8.98
C LEU A 7 13.27 10.31 9.84
N ARG A 8 13.40 11.59 9.54
CA ARG A 8 14.40 12.46 10.16
C ARG A 8 13.81 13.59 11.00
N LYS A 9 12.64 14.07 10.64
CA LYS A 9 12.01 15.20 11.33
C LYS A 9 10.52 14.97 11.53
N PRO A 10 9.89 15.60 12.52
CA PRO A 10 8.45 15.49 12.73
C PRO A 10 7.67 15.78 11.44
N GLY A 11 6.66 14.94 11.17
CA GLY A 11 5.87 15.00 9.96
C GLY A 11 6.39 14.13 8.81
N ASP A 12 7.62 13.63 8.88
CA ASP A 12 8.14 12.72 7.85
C ASP A 12 7.32 11.43 7.82
N THR A 13 6.99 10.98 6.61
CA THR A 13 6.22 9.77 6.39
C THR A 13 6.81 8.92 5.27
N ASP A 14 6.57 7.62 5.36
CA ASP A 14 6.86 6.64 4.32
C ASP A 14 5.72 5.62 4.29
N ALA A 15 5.15 5.37 3.12
CA ALA A 15 4.01 4.45 3.00
C ALA A 15 4.06 3.65 1.71
N VAL A 16 3.63 2.40 1.80
CA VAL A 16 3.33 1.57 0.63
C VAL A 16 1.82 1.30 0.59
N THR A 17 1.25 1.41 -0.59
CA THR A 17 -0.18 1.26 -0.81
C THR A 17 -0.41 0.24 -1.91
N PHE A 18 -1.36 -0.65 -1.69
CA PHE A 18 -1.80 -1.67 -2.63
C PHE A 18 -3.29 -1.52 -2.84
N SER A 19 -3.72 -1.54 -4.09
CA SER A 19 -5.14 -1.61 -4.43
C SER A 19 -5.35 -2.70 -5.46
N TRP A 20 -6.52 -3.30 -5.47
CA TRP A 20 -6.82 -4.39 -6.40
C TRP A 20 -8.29 -4.40 -6.78
N ALA A 21 -8.54 -4.93 -7.98
CA ALA A 21 -9.87 -5.16 -8.50
C ALA A 21 -9.88 -6.39 -9.38
N ASP A 22 -10.70 -7.35 -9.02
CA ASP A 22 -11.08 -8.48 -9.87
C ASP A 22 -12.55 -8.29 -10.22
N ALA A 23 -12.80 -7.60 -11.34
CA ALA A 23 -14.14 -7.22 -11.74
C ALA A 23 -15.02 -8.42 -12.05
N GLU A 24 -14.45 -9.49 -12.60
CA GLU A 24 -15.17 -10.72 -12.94
C GLU A 24 -15.66 -11.44 -11.68
N ALA A 25 -14.82 -11.53 -10.66
CA ALA A 25 -15.17 -12.13 -9.38
C ALA A 25 -15.92 -11.16 -8.45
N GLY A 26 -15.94 -9.87 -8.77
CA GLY A 26 -16.55 -8.84 -7.93
C GLY A 26 -15.77 -8.56 -6.65
N LEU A 27 -14.45 -8.77 -6.64
CA LEU A 27 -13.60 -8.58 -5.47
C LEU A 27 -12.74 -7.33 -5.60
N TYR A 28 -12.75 -6.51 -4.58
CA TYR A 28 -12.04 -5.23 -4.55
C TYR A 28 -11.40 -4.99 -3.19
N GLY A 29 -10.36 -4.19 -3.15
CA GLY A 29 -9.82 -3.78 -1.87
C GLY A 29 -8.60 -2.89 -1.96
N LEU A 30 -8.14 -2.52 -0.79
CA LEU A 30 -6.89 -1.78 -0.63
C LEU A 30 -6.21 -2.16 0.68
N ALA A 31 -4.90 -1.96 0.70
CA ALA A 31 -4.09 -2.10 1.90
C ALA A 31 -3.01 -1.02 1.91
N ARG A 32 -2.67 -0.53 3.09
CA ARG A 32 -1.64 0.48 3.26
C ARG A 32 -0.84 0.18 4.53
N VAL A 33 0.48 0.25 4.39
CA VAL A 33 1.40 0.17 5.53
C VAL A 33 2.22 1.45 5.56
N ALA A 34 2.21 2.14 6.68
CA ALA A 34 2.84 3.44 6.81
C ALA A 34 3.67 3.54 8.08
N SER A 35 4.71 4.35 8.01
CA SER A 35 5.46 4.79 9.18
C SER A 35 5.63 6.31 9.13
N GLY A 36 5.79 6.91 10.29
CA GLY A 36 5.90 8.37 10.41
C GLY A 36 6.52 8.80 11.70
N LEU A 37 7.00 10.04 11.72
CA LEU A 37 7.39 10.74 12.96
C LEU A 37 6.29 11.73 13.33
N GLY A 38 5.76 11.59 14.55
CA GLY A 38 4.78 12.52 15.08
C GLY A 38 5.39 13.88 15.44
N ALA A 39 4.53 14.80 15.86
CA ALA A 39 4.95 16.15 16.28
C ALA A 39 5.95 16.12 17.43
N ASP A 40 5.92 15.10 18.28
CA ASP A 40 6.86 14.87 19.39
C ASP A 40 8.16 14.18 18.96
N GLY A 41 8.30 13.85 17.65
CA GLY A 41 9.46 13.13 17.13
C GLY A 41 9.42 11.62 17.36
N ALA A 42 8.36 11.09 17.96
CA ALA A 42 8.22 9.65 18.17
C ALA A 42 7.84 8.93 16.88
N ALA A 43 8.55 7.82 16.60
CA ALA A 43 8.24 6.97 15.45
C ALA A 43 7.00 6.13 15.73
N ALA A 44 6.14 6.04 14.72
CA ALA A 44 4.94 5.20 14.78
C ALA A 44 4.70 4.52 13.43
N SER A 45 4.11 3.34 13.47
CA SER A 45 3.67 2.65 12.26
C SER A 45 2.17 2.33 12.37
N SER A 46 1.53 2.22 11.21
CA SER A 46 0.12 1.87 11.13
C SER A 46 -0.14 1.08 9.86
N ALA A 47 -1.19 0.27 9.91
CA ALA A 47 -1.66 -0.46 8.75
C ALA A 47 -3.17 -0.37 8.67
N LEU A 48 -3.68 -0.34 7.46
CA LEU A 48 -5.09 -0.50 7.21
C LEU A 48 -5.31 -1.37 5.99
N ALA A 49 -6.39 -2.08 5.96
CA ALA A 49 -6.85 -2.82 4.81
C ALA A 49 -8.37 -2.92 4.84
N VAL A 50 -8.97 -2.95 3.67
CA VAL A 50 -10.40 -3.19 3.53
C VAL A 50 -10.64 -4.00 2.26
N GLY A 51 -11.54 -4.96 2.33
CA GLY A 51 -11.92 -5.81 1.21
C GLY A 51 -13.41 -5.84 1.01
N PHE A 52 -13.82 -5.93 -0.24
CA PHE A 52 -15.23 -5.94 -0.65
C PHE A 52 -15.51 -7.07 -1.62
N ALA A 53 -16.71 -7.63 -1.52
CA ALA A 53 -17.31 -8.51 -2.51
C ALA A 53 -18.59 -7.83 -3.02
N GLY A 54 -18.55 -7.29 -4.25
CA GLY A 54 -19.63 -6.47 -4.75
C GLY A 54 -19.85 -5.25 -3.84
N ARG A 55 -21.03 -5.16 -3.23
CA ARG A 55 -21.37 -4.07 -2.30
C ARG A 55 -21.12 -4.42 -0.83
N ASP A 56 -20.75 -5.67 -0.55
CA ASP A 56 -20.57 -6.13 0.82
C ASP A 56 -19.13 -5.97 1.26
N THR A 57 -18.94 -5.47 2.48
CA THR A 57 -17.63 -5.43 3.11
C THR A 57 -17.28 -6.82 3.60
N LEU A 58 -16.15 -7.37 3.16
CA LEU A 58 -15.63 -8.66 3.65
C LEU A 58 -14.95 -8.53 5.01
N GLY A 59 -14.38 -7.38 5.28
CA GLY A 59 -13.69 -7.10 6.51
C GLY A 59 -12.77 -5.91 6.38
N ALA A 60 -12.24 -5.47 7.50
CA ALA A 60 -11.29 -4.38 7.58
C ALA A 60 -10.25 -4.65 8.66
N ILE A 61 -9.05 -4.12 8.44
CA ILE A 61 -7.96 -4.14 9.41
C ILE A 61 -7.54 -2.69 9.66
N ALA A 62 -7.37 -2.35 10.94
CA ALA A 62 -6.71 -1.12 11.33
C ALA A 62 -5.83 -1.45 12.54
N SER A 63 -4.53 -1.30 12.40
CA SER A 63 -3.59 -1.62 13.47
C SER A 63 -2.53 -0.54 13.63
N SER A 64 -2.13 -0.31 14.86
CA SER A 64 -1.01 0.54 15.24
C SER A 64 -0.37 -0.07 16.50
N PRO A 65 0.87 -0.56 16.41
CA PRO A 65 1.75 -0.62 15.22
C PRO A 65 1.22 -1.53 14.10
N ALA A 66 1.87 -1.46 12.93
CA ALA A 66 1.45 -2.08 11.67
C ALA A 66 1.74 -3.60 11.62
N ASP A 67 1.23 -4.37 12.57
CA ASP A 67 1.57 -5.80 12.70
C ASP A 67 0.65 -6.73 11.89
N ASP A 68 -0.57 -6.30 11.60
CA ASP A 68 -1.58 -7.15 10.99
C ASP A 68 -1.55 -7.16 9.47
N VAL A 69 -0.76 -6.28 8.87
CA VAL A 69 -0.53 -6.24 7.43
C VAL A 69 0.97 -6.25 7.18
N VAL A 70 1.43 -7.23 6.40
CA VAL A 70 2.84 -7.39 6.08
C VAL A 70 3.03 -7.29 4.57
N ALA A 71 3.83 -6.32 4.15
CA ALA A 71 4.22 -6.14 2.75
C ALA A 71 5.68 -6.53 2.59
N THR A 72 5.96 -7.39 1.61
CA THR A 72 7.30 -7.90 1.35
C THR A 72 7.68 -7.64 -0.10
N THR A 73 8.86 -7.08 -0.33
CA THR A 73 9.42 -6.95 -1.67
C THR A 73 10.13 -8.24 -2.05
N GLU A 74 9.57 -9.00 -2.99
CA GLU A 74 10.17 -10.24 -3.48
C GLU A 74 11.22 -9.96 -4.56
N ALA A 75 10.93 -9.02 -5.45
CA ALA A 75 11.86 -8.55 -6.47
C ALA A 75 11.62 -7.05 -6.69
N ALA A 76 12.65 -6.26 -6.50
CA ALA A 76 12.56 -4.80 -6.53
C ALA A 76 11.91 -4.28 -7.82
N LEU A 77 10.88 -3.45 -7.70
CA LEU A 77 10.08 -2.86 -8.77
C LEU A 77 9.40 -3.89 -9.70
N GLN A 78 9.33 -5.15 -9.28
CA GLN A 78 8.78 -6.23 -10.09
C GLN A 78 7.73 -7.06 -9.38
N ARG A 79 7.97 -7.47 -8.13
CA ARG A 79 7.06 -8.35 -7.41
C ARG A 79 7.02 -8.05 -5.94
N TRP A 80 5.81 -8.01 -5.42
CA TRP A 80 5.55 -7.82 -3.99
C TRP A 80 4.49 -8.80 -3.51
N THR A 81 4.58 -9.18 -2.25
CA THR A 81 3.55 -9.94 -1.56
C THR A 81 3.00 -9.08 -0.44
N VAL A 82 1.68 -9.06 -0.29
CA VAL A 82 1.03 -8.42 0.84
C VAL A 82 0.08 -9.40 1.51
N ARG A 83 0.17 -9.48 2.84
CA ARG A 83 -0.66 -10.36 3.65
C ARG A 83 -1.37 -9.56 4.73
N GLY A 84 -2.61 -9.94 5.00
CA GLY A 84 -3.35 -9.43 6.14
C GLY A 84 -3.91 -10.57 6.97
N SER A 85 -3.92 -10.39 8.29
CA SER A 85 -4.52 -11.33 9.21
C SER A 85 -5.27 -10.59 10.31
N GLY A 86 -6.59 -10.77 10.35
CA GLY A 86 -7.49 -10.10 11.27
C GLY A 86 -8.93 -10.33 10.80
N GLU A 87 -9.77 -9.33 10.89
CA GLU A 87 -11.15 -9.40 10.38
C GLU A 87 -11.18 -9.59 8.86
N LEU A 88 -10.11 -9.21 8.18
CA LEU A 88 -9.89 -9.49 6.77
C LEU A 88 -8.63 -10.35 6.66
N THR A 89 -8.73 -11.48 5.98
CA THR A 89 -7.57 -12.35 5.71
C THR A 89 -7.28 -12.33 4.23
N PHE A 90 -6.04 -12.00 3.86
CA PHE A 90 -5.65 -12.01 2.46
C PHE A 90 -4.17 -12.33 2.30
N GLU A 91 -3.86 -12.89 1.15
CA GLU A 91 -2.51 -13.10 0.68
C GLU A 91 -2.50 -12.84 -0.83
N LEU A 92 -1.88 -11.74 -1.23
CA LEU A 92 -1.89 -11.28 -2.61
C LEU A 92 -0.47 -11.06 -3.12
N VAL A 93 -0.27 -11.45 -4.38
CA VAL A 93 0.97 -11.22 -5.12
C VAL A 93 0.70 -10.14 -6.16
N PHE A 94 1.53 -9.12 -6.15
CA PHE A 94 1.50 -8.03 -7.12
C PHE A 94 2.69 -8.17 -8.05
N ASP A 95 2.42 -8.45 -9.32
CA ASP A 95 3.44 -8.53 -10.38
C ASP A 95 3.33 -7.30 -11.28
N ALA A 96 4.40 -6.52 -11.34
CA ALA A 96 4.42 -5.27 -12.10
C ALA A 96 4.24 -5.51 -13.60
N LEU A 97 3.31 -4.76 -14.20
CA LEU A 97 3.06 -4.73 -15.64
C LEU A 97 3.67 -3.50 -16.30
N THR A 98 4.00 -2.50 -15.51
CA THR A 98 4.57 -1.23 -15.99
C THR A 98 5.82 -0.87 -15.21
N PRO A 99 6.73 -0.07 -15.79
CA PRO A 99 7.75 0.59 -15.00
C PRO A 99 7.13 1.58 -14.02
N PRO A 100 7.86 2.01 -12.99
CA PRO A 100 7.34 2.99 -12.05
C PRO A 100 7.07 4.33 -12.74
N VAL A 101 5.93 4.91 -12.44
CA VAL A 101 5.56 6.27 -12.85
C VAL A 101 5.74 7.17 -11.64
N THR A 102 6.73 8.04 -11.70
CA THR A 102 7.10 8.91 -10.58
C THR A 102 6.27 10.19 -10.57
N TYR A 103 6.02 10.68 -9.37
CA TYR A 103 5.46 12.00 -9.14
C TYR A 103 6.27 12.70 -8.04
N GLY A 104 6.23 14.02 -8.04
CA GLY A 104 6.99 14.85 -7.09
C GLY A 104 7.94 15.81 -7.81
N GLY A 105 8.65 16.60 -7.05
CA GLY A 105 9.69 17.49 -7.53
C GLY A 105 9.31 18.56 -8.56
N ARG A 106 8.86 18.14 -9.72
CA ARG A 106 8.51 19.04 -10.84
C ARG A 106 7.03 19.42 -10.90
N GLN A 107 6.18 18.64 -10.27
CA GLN A 107 4.74 18.94 -10.26
C GLN A 107 4.44 19.87 -9.10
N ALA A 108 4.01 21.08 -9.41
CA ALA A 108 3.80 22.14 -8.42
C ALA A 108 2.87 21.72 -7.28
N ILE A 109 1.80 20.98 -7.60
CA ILE A 109 0.83 20.53 -6.60
C ILE A 109 1.42 19.49 -5.66
N VAL A 110 2.21 18.56 -6.17
CA VAL A 110 2.87 17.53 -5.37
C VAL A 110 3.96 18.17 -4.52
N LYS A 111 4.72 19.08 -5.09
CA LYS A 111 5.76 19.84 -4.39
C LYS A 111 5.16 20.66 -3.24
N ALA A 112 4.02 21.30 -3.46
CA ALA A 112 3.30 22.04 -2.43
C ALA A 112 2.79 21.12 -1.31
N GLY A 113 2.42 19.87 -1.65
CA GLY A 113 2.02 18.86 -0.68
C GLY A 113 3.17 18.18 0.06
N GLY A 114 4.42 18.45 -0.32
CA GLY A 114 5.60 17.89 0.32
C GLY A 114 5.82 16.39 0.13
N MET A 115 5.12 15.77 -0.83
CA MET A 115 5.16 14.32 -1.06
C MET A 115 5.81 13.97 -2.38
N GLU A 116 6.52 12.85 -2.38
CA GLU A 116 7.10 12.22 -3.56
C GLU A 116 6.72 10.76 -3.59
N GLY A 117 6.87 10.13 -4.74
CA GLY A 117 6.57 8.72 -4.85
C GLY A 117 6.51 8.21 -6.28
N TYR A 118 6.07 6.98 -6.41
CA TYR A 118 5.81 6.34 -7.69
C TYR A 118 4.70 5.31 -7.55
N GLU A 119 4.14 4.94 -8.70
CA GLU A 119 3.09 3.93 -8.80
C GLU A 119 3.37 3.01 -9.97
N GLN A 120 2.94 1.76 -9.85
CA GLN A 120 3.02 0.76 -10.91
C GLN A 120 1.70 -0.01 -10.98
N VAL A 121 1.24 -0.22 -12.21
CA VAL A 121 0.12 -1.12 -12.48
C VAL A 121 0.61 -2.55 -12.40
N CYS A 122 -0.15 -3.41 -11.75
CA CYS A 122 0.22 -4.78 -11.46
C CYS A 122 -0.89 -5.76 -11.83
N ARG A 123 -0.49 -6.98 -12.16
CA ARG A 123 -1.39 -8.12 -12.06
C ARG A 123 -1.44 -8.56 -10.60
N VAL A 124 -2.62 -8.87 -10.12
CA VAL A 124 -2.84 -9.26 -8.72
C VAL A 124 -3.45 -10.65 -8.69
N THR A 125 -2.80 -11.56 -7.98
CA THR A 125 -3.28 -12.94 -7.79
C THR A 125 -3.17 -13.32 -6.32
N GLY A 126 -4.01 -14.25 -5.90
CA GLY A 126 -3.99 -14.76 -4.53
C GLY A 126 -5.38 -15.01 -3.99
N THR A 127 -5.58 -14.73 -2.72
CA THR A 127 -6.84 -14.96 -2.02
C THR A 127 -7.25 -13.80 -1.14
N LEU A 128 -8.56 -13.60 -1.02
CA LEU A 128 -9.20 -12.62 -0.14
C LEU A 128 -10.32 -13.34 0.61
N ASN A 129 -10.16 -13.55 1.92
CA ASN A 129 -11.05 -14.41 2.72
C ASN A 129 -11.30 -15.75 2.04
N ASP A 130 -10.23 -16.45 1.61
CA ASP A 130 -10.25 -17.72 0.88
C ASP A 130 -10.89 -17.68 -0.52
N ARG A 131 -11.30 -16.52 -1.01
CA ARG A 131 -11.81 -16.35 -2.37
C ARG A 131 -10.65 -16.07 -3.31
N PRO A 132 -10.55 -16.79 -4.46
CA PRO A 132 -9.48 -16.52 -5.42
C PRO A 132 -9.60 -15.12 -6.02
N VAL A 133 -8.47 -14.44 -6.14
CA VAL A 133 -8.35 -13.14 -6.81
C VAL A 133 -7.44 -13.31 -8.01
N ASP A 134 -7.89 -12.85 -9.17
CA ASP A 134 -7.09 -12.73 -10.38
C ASP A 134 -7.54 -11.46 -11.11
N GLY A 135 -6.82 -10.39 -10.92
CA GLY A 135 -7.24 -9.10 -11.44
C GLY A 135 -6.08 -8.15 -11.67
N LEU A 136 -6.39 -6.89 -11.63
CA LEU A 136 -5.44 -5.80 -11.80
C LEU A 136 -5.41 -4.96 -10.52
N GLY A 137 -4.30 -4.31 -10.32
CA GLY A 137 -4.15 -3.44 -9.18
C GLY A 137 -3.03 -2.45 -9.37
N GLN A 138 -2.72 -1.75 -8.30
CA GLN A 138 -1.72 -0.72 -8.30
C GLN A 138 -0.93 -0.80 -7.01
N ARG A 139 0.39 -0.70 -7.13
CA ARG A 139 1.28 -0.59 -5.98
C ARG A 139 1.94 0.78 -6.01
N GLY A 140 1.87 1.49 -4.91
CA GLY A 140 2.50 2.78 -4.74
C GLY A 140 3.45 2.82 -3.55
N HIS A 141 4.48 3.62 -3.67
CA HIS A 141 5.38 3.96 -2.56
C HIS A 141 5.49 5.48 -2.52
N SER A 142 5.14 6.06 -1.40
CA SER A 142 5.18 7.51 -1.21
C SER A 142 5.95 7.86 0.07
N TRP A 143 6.61 8.99 0.02
CA TRP A 143 7.38 9.51 1.16
C TRP A 143 7.39 11.03 1.11
N GLY A 144 7.68 11.63 2.23
CA GLY A 144 7.81 13.08 2.33
C GLY A 144 7.31 13.63 3.65
N ASN A 145 7.11 14.94 3.65
CA ASN A 145 6.61 15.68 4.81
C ASN A 145 5.50 16.62 4.34
N PRO A 146 4.23 16.21 4.50
CA PRO A 146 3.09 17.02 4.06
C PRO A 146 2.81 18.23 4.94
N ASP A 147 3.46 18.33 6.11
CA ASP A 147 3.25 19.42 7.07
C ASP A 147 4.14 20.69 6.73
#